data_8c8ce04e1d4bae62a0185a6925939429
#
_entry.id   8c8ce04e1d4bae62a0185a6925939429
#
_cell.length_a   1.000
_cell.length_b   1.000
_cell.length_c   1.000
_cell.angle_alpha   90.00
_cell.angle_beta   90.00
_cell.angle_gamma   90.00
#
_symmetry.space_group_name_H-M   'P 1'
#
loop_
_entity.id
_entity.type
_entity.pdbx_description
1 polymer ?
#
loop_
_entity_poly.entity_id
_entity_poly.type
_entity_poly.pdbx_seq_one_letter_code
_entity_poly.pdbx_strand_id
1 'polypeptide(L)'
;MITAVPVDFPDSALAAEVLDDLARVEASLMQTAHPGDELFTEASRHSIAAGGKRFRALLVLLAAQFGDPNDPRVIQAAVAIELTHLATLFHDDVMDEAEVRRGHPSVNSRWSNSVAILTGDFLFAKASLILAGLGPEAVRLQAETFNRLVAGQLSETIGPRPGQDPLDHYMHVITEKTGSLIATSGQFGALFSGAPAEVATRIAAACEQLGVAWQLSDDVIDIASDSAQSGKTPGTDLRQGVRTLPVLYALRSTGQATGQATGQATGQSDADRRLHELLAEADLTDDALLAETLALLRAHPALAESREHVLSWVQGARNEIMALPDVPARAAFLALCDFVEKRTG
;
A
#
# COMPACT_ATOMS: atom_id res chain seq x y z
N MET A 1 -7.76 11.21 15.36
CA MET A 1 -6.57 11.02 16.20
C MET A 1 -5.52 10.31 15.35
N ILE A 2 -4.31 10.88 15.25
CA ILE A 2 -3.20 10.20 14.61
C ILE A 2 -2.93 8.93 15.43
N THR A 3 -3.17 7.77 14.85
CA THR A 3 -2.66 6.53 15.40
C THR A 3 -1.14 6.64 15.31
N ALA A 4 -0.43 6.36 16.40
CA ALA A 4 1.01 6.51 16.53
C ALA A 4 1.75 6.06 15.24
N VAL A 5 2.83 6.76 14.90
CA VAL A 5 3.77 6.32 13.86
C VAL A 5 4.09 4.85 14.14
N PRO A 6 3.95 3.95 13.16
CA PRO A 6 4.07 2.50 13.41
C PRO A 6 5.50 2.05 13.76
N VAL A 7 6.45 2.99 13.85
CA VAL A 7 7.88 2.73 14.00
C VAL A 7 8.48 3.66 15.02
N ASP A 8 9.26 3.12 15.95
CA ASP A 8 10.10 3.89 16.86
C ASP A 8 11.34 4.38 16.11
N PHE A 9 11.47 5.69 15.93
CA PHE A 9 12.64 6.25 15.29
C PHE A 9 13.82 6.27 16.28
N PRO A 10 15.05 5.98 15.79
CA PRO A 10 16.23 6.03 16.64
C PRO A 10 16.54 7.41 17.20
N ASP A 11 16.17 8.48 16.46
CA ASP A 11 16.33 9.87 16.88
C ASP A 11 15.03 10.43 17.44
N SER A 12 14.99 10.73 18.73
CA SER A 12 13.80 11.24 19.42
C SER A 12 13.45 12.68 19.07
N ALA A 13 14.41 13.50 18.64
CA ALA A 13 14.16 14.87 18.22
C ALA A 13 13.47 14.87 16.86
N LEU A 14 13.99 14.08 15.91
CA LEU A 14 13.33 13.84 14.62
C LEU A 14 11.91 13.27 14.81
N ALA A 15 11.74 12.31 15.73
CA ALA A 15 10.42 11.73 15.99
C ALA A 15 9.41 12.78 16.47
N ALA A 16 9.83 13.69 17.38
CA ALA A 16 8.97 14.75 17.88
C ALA A 16 8.61 15.77 16.78
N GLU A 17 9.57 16.18 15.95
CA GLU A 17 9.36 17.09 14.82
C GLU A 17 8.37 16.50 13.80
N VAL A 18 8.60 15.27 13.39
CA VAL A 18 7.73 14.57 12.44
C VAL A 18 6.31 14.40 12.98
N LEU A 19 6.14 14.13 14.27
CA LEU A 19 4.81 14.03 14.88
C LEU A 19 4.08 15.37 14.91
N ASP A 20 4.78 16.48 15.18
CA ASP A 20 4.20 17.83 15.12
C ASP A 20 3.78 18.19 13.68
N ASP A 21 4.62 17.90 12.70
CA ASP A 21 4.29 18.12 11.31
C ASP A 21 3.15 17.23 10.80
N LEU A 22 3.06 15.98 11.24
CA LEU A 22 1.91 15.13 10.96
C LEU A 22 0.61 15.73 11.54
N ALA A 23 0.67 16.33 12.73
CA ALA A 23 -0.49 17.03 13.29
C ALA A 23 -0.89 18.25 12.44
N ARG A 24 0.08 18.99 11.88
CA ARG A 24 -0.18 20.10 10.94
C ARG A 24 -0.81 19.60 9.65
N VAL A 25 -0.34 18.47 9.10
CA VAL A 25 -0.94 17.83 7.93
C VAL A 25 -2.39 17.43 8.22
N GLU A 26 -2.67 16.80 9.36
CA GLU A 26 -4.02 16.39 9.74
C GLU A 26 -4.97 17.59 9.86
N ALA A 27 -4.54 18.68 10.52
CA ALA A 27 -5.31 19.91 10.61
C ALA A 27 -5.62 20.51 9.22
N SER A 28 -4.64 20.49 8.31
CA SER A 28 -4.80 20.98 6.94
C SER A 28 -5.73 20.11 6.11
N LEU A 29 -5.67 18.78 6.27
CA LEU A 29 -6.62 17.84 5.64
C LEU A 29 -8.06 18.14 6.06
N MET A 30 -8.31 18.32 7.36
CA MET A 30 -9.64 18.63 7.89
C MET A 30 -10.17 19.99 7.40
N GLN A 31 -9.31 20.98 7.21
CA GLN A 31 -9.69 22.27 6.63
C GLN A 31 -10.00 22.17 5.14
N THR A 32 -9.21 21.42 4.39
CA THR A 32 -9.35 21.26 2.95
C THR A 32 -10.60 20.46 2.57
N ALA A 33 -11.00 19.51 3.43
CA ALA A 33 -12.17 18.66 3.26
C ALA A 33 -13.49 19.40 3.59
N HIS A 34 -13.65 20.60 3.01
CA HIS A 34 -14.86 21.43 3.21
C HIS A 34 -15.31 22.04 1.87
N PRO A 35 -16.18 21.34 1.11
CA PRO A 35 -16.68 21.81 -0.18
C PRO A 35 -17.73 22.93 -0.09
N GLY A 36 -18.20 23.28 1.10
CA GLY A 36 -19.26 24.26 1.31
C GLY A 36 -20.66 23.65 1.46
N ASP A 37 -20.89 22.44 0.96
CA ASP A 37 -22.09 21.66 1.21
C ASP A 37 -21.91 20.78 2.44
N GLU A 38 -22.94 20.68 3.28
CA GLU A 38 -22.86 19.97 4.58
C GLU A 38 -22.70 18.47 4.39
N LEU A 39 -23.44 17.86 3.46
CA LEU A 39 -23.38 16.42 3.17
C LEU A 39 -21.99 16.00 2.70
N PHE A 40 -21.43 16.72 1.71
CA PHE A 40 -20.10 16.41 1.19
C PHE A 40 -19.00 16.71 2.21
N THR A 41 -19.19 17.70 3.08
CA THR A 41 -18.29 17.98 4.19
C THR A 41 -18.29 16.83 5.19
N GLU A 42 -19.46 16.32 5.55
CA GLU A 42 -19.58 15.17 6.45
C GLU A 42 -18.95 13.92 5.83
N ALA A 43 -19.25 13.61 4.55
CA ALA A 43 -18.68 12.47 3.84
C ALA A 43 -17.16 12.54 3.75
N SER A 44 -16.58 13.69 3.37
CA SER A 44 -15.12 13.89 3.30
C SER A 44 -14.45 13.70 4.66
N ARG A 45 -15.01 14.31 5.70
CA ARG A 45 -14.48 14.23 7.06
C ARG A 45 -14.65 12.87 7.70
N HIS A 46 -15.69 12.11 7.33
CA HIS A 46 -15.92 10.77 7.84
C HIS A 46 -14.70 9.85 7.60
N SER A 47 -14.18 9.80 6.37
CA SER A 47 -13.00 8.99 6.05
C SER A 47 -11.70 9.54 6.64
N ILE A 48 -11.56 10.87 6.75
CA ILE A 48 -10.39 11.47 7.42
C ILE A 48 -10.42 11.12 8.92
N ALA A 49 -11.59 11.27 9.57
CA ALA A 49 -11.78 11.00 10.99
C ALA A 49 -11.70 9.51 11.36
N ALA A 50 -12.02 8.59 10.42
CA ALA A 50 -11.76 7.16 10.57
C ALA A 50 -10.26 6.86 10.78
N GLY A 51 -9.42 7.87 10.62
CA GLY A 51 -8.00 7.82 10.92
C GLY A 51 -7.17 7.15 9.83
N GLY A 52 -5.97 6.79 10.19
CA GLY A 52 -4.99 6.14 9.34
C GLY A 52 -3.59 6.42 9.86
N LYS A 53 -2.63 5.60 9.43
CA LYS A 53 -1.23 5.73 9.86
C LYS A 53 -0.53 6.92 9.19
N ARG A 54 -1.19 7.64 8.30
CA ARG A 54 -0.62 8.75 7.49
C ARG A 54 0.77 8.41 6.94
N PHE A 55 0.93 7.18 6.49
CA PHE A 55 2.22 6.64 6.07
C PHE A 55 2.83 7.42 4.89
N ARG A 56 1.98 7.89 3.97
CA ARG A 56 2.44 8.68 2.81
C ARG A 56 2.92 10.06 3.23
N ALA A 57 2.17 10.76 4.07
CA ALA A 57 2.61 12.02 4.66
C ALA A 57 3.90 11.84 5.47
N LEU A 58 4.02 10.77 6.25
CA LEU A 58 5.24 10.43 6.97
C LEU A 58 6.45 10.34 6.04
N LEU A 59 6.32 9.68 4.90
CA LEU A 59 7.40 9.56 3.92
C LEU A 59 7.79 10.91 3.30
N VAL A 60 6.80 11.80 3.03
CA VAL A 60 7.08 13.17 2.59
C VAL A 60 7.93 13.90 3.63
N LEU A 61 7.52 13.86 4.89
CA LEU A 61 8.19 14.57 5.99
C LEU A 61 9.60 14.01 6.27
N LEU A 62 9.78 12.69 6.24
CA LEU A 62 11.10 12.07 6.38
C LEU A 62 12.02 12.38 5.20
N ALA A 63 11.50 12.35 3.99
CA ALA A 63 12.27 12.68 2.79
C ALA A 63 12.69 14.16 2.75
N ALA A 64 11.88 15.05 3.32
CA ALA A 64 12.21 16.47 3.44
C ALA A 64 13.43 16.76 4.32
N GLN A 65 13.77 15.87 5.23
CA GLN A 65 14.94 15.98 6.12
C GLN A 65 16.29 15.90 5.36
N PHE A 66 16.28 15.56 4.09
CA PHE A 66 17.47 15.61 3.25
C PHE A 66 17.70 16.97 2.58
N GLY A 67 16.83 17.95 2.83
CA GLY A 67 16.89 19.34 2.41
C GLY A 67 16.49 20.28 3.55
N ASP A 68 15.67 21.29 3.27
CA ASP A 68 15.04 22.16 4.28
C ASP A 68 13.65 21.63 4.65
N PRO A 69 13.49 20.91 5.77
CA PRO A 69 12.21 20.34 6.19
C PRO A 69 11.18 21.40 6.57
N ASN A 70 11.62 22.64 6.85
CA ASN A 70 10.74 23.74 7.24
C ASN A 70 10.13 24.48 6.04
N ASP A 71 10.48 24.15 4.80
CA ASP A 71 9.85 24.76 3.64
C ASP A 71 8.34 24.49 3.66
N PRO A 72 7.49 25.53 3.62
CA PRO A 72 6.03 25.37 3.72
C PRO A 72 5.42 24.50 2.61
N ARG A 73 6.14 24.33 1.50
CA ARG A 73 5.72 23.45 0.39
C ARG A 73 5.71 21.98 0.80
N VAL A 74 6.53 21.57 1.77
CA VAL A 74 6.58 20.18 2.28
C VAL A 74 5.24 19.76 2.87
N ILE A 75 4.65 20.57 3.75
CA ILE A 75 3.33 20.30 4.33
C ILE A 75 2.25 20.27 3.25
N GLN A 76 2.28 21.22 2.30
CA GLN A 76 1.32 21.24 1.20
C GLN A 76 1.40 19.98 0.32
N ALA A 77 2.61 19.50 0.03
CA ALA A 77 2.84 18.26 -0.70
C ALA A 77 2.32 17.05 0.07
N ALA A 78 2.57 16.95 1.37
CA ALA A 78 2.06 15.90 2.23
C ALA A 78 0.52 15.86 2.26
N VAL A 79 -0.12 17.03 2.34
CA VAL A 79 -1.59 17.16 2.24
C VAL A 79 -2.09 16.70 0.88
N ALA A 80 -1.48 17.12 -0.23
CA ALA A 80 -1.90 16.74 -1.57
C ALA A 80 -1.80 15.23 -1.81
N ILE A 81 -0.73 14.59 -1.34
CA ILE A 81 -0.55 13.13 -1.42
C ILE A 81 -1.63 12.39 -0.60
N GLU A 82 -1.92 12.81 0.61
CA GLU A 82 -2.96 12.17 1.44
C GLU A 82 -4.36 12.38 0.84
N LEU A 83 -4.65 13.56 0.27
CA LEU A 83 -5.91 13.81 -0.45
C LEU A 83 -6.05 12.91 -1.67
N THR A 84 -4.97 12.74 -2.44
CA THR A 84 -4.94 11.82 -3.58
C THR A 84 -5.23 10.39 -3.13
N HIS A 85 -4.57 9.93 -2.06
CA HIS A 85 -4.82 8.59 -1.51
C HIS A 85 -6.26 8.43 -1.00
N LEU A 86 -6.78 9.43 -0.28
CA LEU A 86 -8.16 9.39 0.20
C LEU A 86 -9.15 9.33 -0.97
N ALA A 87 -8.93 10.12 -2.02
CA ALA A 87 -9.76 10.10 -3.22
C ALA A 87 -9.81 8.69 -3.86
N THR A 88 -8.66 8.01 -3.98
CA THR A 88 -8.64 6.65 -4.50
C THR A 88 -9.38 5.67 -3.61
N LEU A 89 -9.28 5.78 -2.28
CA LEU A 89 -10.02 4.91 -1.37
C LEU A 89 -11.55 5.04 -1.52
N PHE A 90 -12.07 6.25 -1.80
CA PHE A 90 -13.50 6.43 -2.06
C PHE A 90 -13.94 5.72 -3.33
N HIS A 91 -13.11 5.76 -4.38
CA HIS A 91 -13.41 5.07 -5.64
C HIS A 91 -13.25 3.56 -5.50
N ASP A 92 -12.21 3.10 -4.81
CA ASP A 92 -11.99 1.69 -4.51
C ASP A 92 -13.17 1.10 -3.73
N ASP A 93 -13.67 1.79 -2.68
CA ASP A 93 -14.82 1.34 -1.89
C ASP A 93 -16.08 1.12 -2.76
N VAL A 94 -16.27 1.93 -3.79
CA VAL A 94 -17.38 1.76 -4.74
C VAL A 94 -17.15 0.58 -5.68
N MET A 95 -15.93 0.42 -6.21
CA MET A 95 -15.59 -0.67 -7.13
C MET A 95 -15.61 -2.04 -6.45
N ASP A 96 -15.18 -2.08 -5.17
CA ASP A 96 -15.11 -3.28 -4.36
C ASP A 96 -16.43 -3.57 -3.62
N GLU A 97 -17.47 -2.73 -3.79
CA GLU A 97 -18.74 -2.78 -3.05
C GLU A 97 -18.52 -2.88 -1.52
N ALA A 98 -17.47 -2.22 -1.03
CA ALA A 98 -17.06 -2.33 0.35
C ALA A 98 -18.10 -1.72 1.30
N GLU A 99 -18.56 -2.51 2.28
CA GLU A 99 -19.50 -2.03 3.31
C GLU A 99 -18.79 -1.29 4.44
N VAL A 100 -17.54 -1.65 4.73
CA VAL A 100 -16.77 -1.16 5.87
C VAL A 100 -15.37 -0.74 5.44
N ARG A 101 -14.92 0.42 5.90
CA ARG A 101 -13.54 0.89 5.76
C ARG A 101 -12.98 1.30 7.12
N ARG A 102 -11.85 0.71 7.53
CA ARG A 102 -11.19 1.00 8.82
C ARG A 102 -12.11 0.83 10.04
N GLY A 103 -12.99 -0.16 10.03
CA GLY A 103 -13.93 -0.43 11.12
C GLY A 103 -15.16 0.51 11.18
N HIS A 104 -15.32 1.40 10.20
CA HIS A 104 -16.49 2.28 10.05
C HIS A 104 -17.22 1.96 8.75
N PRO A 105 -18.55 2.22 8.66
CA PRO A 105 -19.26 2.12 7.39
C PRO A 105 -18.54 2.94 6.31
N SER A 106 -18.37 2.38 5.11
CA SER A 106 -17.81 3.09 3.97
C SER A 106 -18.76 4.20 3.52
N VAL A 107 -18.27 5.17 2.73
CA VAL A 107 -19.09 6.29 2.28
C VAL A 107 -20.18 5.85 1.30
N ASN A 108 -19.88 4.91 0.40
CA ASN A 108 -20.85 4.32 -0.52
C ASN A 108 -21.97 3.57 0.25
N SER A 109 -21.61 2.83 1.32
CA SER A 109 -22.59 2.13 2.15
C SER A 109 -23.42 3.07 3.02
N ARG A 110 -22.81 4.12 3.60
CA ARG A 110 -23.51 5.06 4.50
C ARG A 110 -24.41 6.06 3.76
N TRP A 111 -24.02 6.48 2.56
CA TRP A 111 -24.77 7.46 1.76
C TRP A 111 -25.17 6.88 0.40
N SER A 112 -24.26 6.84 -0.56
CA SER A 112 -24.47 6.21 -1.87
C SER A 112 -23.16 6.17 -2.67
N ASN A 113 -23.14 5.37 -3.76
CA ASN A 113 -22.03 5.36 -4.73
C ASN A 113 -21.79 6.75 -5.33
N SER A 114 -22.87 7.49 -5.65
CA SER A 114 -22.73 8.85 -6.22
C SER A 114 -22.05 9.81 -5.25
N VAL A 115 -22.39 9.76 -3.95
CA VAL A 115 -21.73 10.59 -2.93
C VAL A 115 -20.26 10.20 -2.80
N ALA A 116 -19.94 8.91 -2.78
CA ALA A 116 -18.56 8.44 -2.70
C ALA A 116 -17.73 8.90 -3.90
N ILE A 117 -18.20 8.67 -5.12
CA ILE A 117 -17.51 9.08 -6.36
C ILE A 117 -17.26 10.59 -6.36
N LEU A 118 -18.32 11.41 -6.16
CA LEU A 118 -18.18 12.88 -6.19
C LEU A 118 -17.30 13.42 -5.06
N THR A 119 -17.30 12.77 -3.90
CA THR A 119 -16.38 13.12 -2.80
C THR A 119 -14.94 12.81 -3.18
N GLY A 120 -14.68 11.65 -3.81
CA GLY A 120 -13.36 11.30 -4.34
C GLY A 120 -12.87 12.33 -5.37
N ASP A 121 -13.73 12.68 -6.35
CA ASP A 121 -13.42 13.70 -7.38
C ASP A 121 -13.11 15.06 -6.76
N PHE A 122 -13.88 15.47 -5.74
CA PHE A 122 -13.65 16.71 -5.01
C PHE A 122 -12.28 16.72 -4.31
N LEU A 123 -11.92 15.65 -3.59
CA LEU A 123 -10.63 15.55 -2.91
C LEU A 123 -9.48 15.55 -3.93
N PHE A 124 -9.64 14.87 -5.06
CA PHE A 124 -8.66 14.88 -6.14
C PHE A 124 -8.49 16.27 -6.76
N ALA A 125 -9.59 16.99 -6.97
CA ALA A 125 -9.53 18.39 -7.43
C ALA A 125 -8.81 19.29 -6.42
N LYS A 126 -9.02 19.10 -5.11
CA LYS A 126 -8.29 19.83 -4.06
C LYS A 126 -6.79 19.53 -4.07
N ALA A 127 -6.41 18.25 -4.21
CA ALA A 127 -5.00 17.87 -4.37
C ALA A 127 -4.37 18.57 -5.59
N SER A 128 -5.07 18.55 -6.73
CA SER A 128 -4.60 19.19 -7.97
C SER A 128 -4.43 20.69 -7.82
N LEU A 129 -5.33 21.39 -7.11
CA LEU A 129 -5.20 22.83 -6.83
C LEU A 129 -3.99 23.15 -5.96
N ILE A 130 -3.73 22.34 -4.92
CA ILE A 130 -2.53 22.51 -4.08
C ILE A 130 -1.28 22.35 -4.94
N LEU A 131 -1.20 21.28 -5.74
CA LEU A 131 -0.04 20.98 -6.58
C LEU A 131 0.18 22.01 -7.68
N ALA A 132 -0.89 22.60 -8.23
CA ALA A 132 -0.78 23.71 -9.17
C ALA A 132 -0.11 24.94 -8.53
N GLY A 133 -0.37 25.19 -7.24
CA GLY A 133 0.33 26.23 -6.46
C GLY A 133 1.81 25.92 -6.19
N LEU A 134 2.19 24.64 -6.18
CA LEU A 134 3.58 24.18 -5.99
C LEU A 134 4.41 24.23 -7.28
N GLY A 135 3.76 24.36 -8.43
CA GLY A 135 4.43 24.56 -9.71
C GLY A 135 4.27 23.40 -10.71
N PRO A 136 4.74 23.57 -11.95
CA PRO A 136 4.48 22.66 -13.05
C PRO A 136 5.07 21.26 -12.84
N GLU A 137 6.19 21.14 -12.13
CA GLU A 137 6.82 19.86 -11.84
C GLU A 137 5.95 19.03 -10.88
N ALA A 138 5.31 19.64 -9.87
CA ALA A 138 4.38 18.99 -8.99
C ALA A 138 3.18 18.42 -9.76
N VAL A 139 2.63 19.19 -10.69
CA VAL A 139 1.50 18.78 -11.53
C VAL A 139 1.90 17.63 -12.45
N ARG A 140 3.10 17.68 -13.06
CA ARG A 140 3.61 16.61 -13.94
C ARG A 140 3.76 15.31 -13.18
N LEU A 141 4.45 15.31 -12.04
CA LEU A 141 4.66 14.13 -11.22
C LEU A 141 3.34 13.53 -10.71
N GLN A 142 2.39 14.37 -10.29
CA GLN A 142 1.06 13.91 -9.89
C GLN A 142 0.32 13.24 -11.05
N ALA A 143 0.35 13.82 -12.24
CA ALA A 143 -0.32 13.26 -13.42
C ALA A 143 0.29 11.92 -13.82
N GLU A 144 1.62 11.79 -13.82
CA GLU A 144 2.33 10.54 -14.08
C GLU A 144 1.99 9.47 -13.03
N THR A 145 2.00 9.85 -11.76
CA THR A 145 1.65 8.95 -10.64
C THR A 145 0.21 8.47 -10.75
N PHE A 146 -0.72 9.37 -11.02
CA PHE A 146 -2.13 9.02 -11.14
C PHE A 146 -2.39 8.12 -12.36
N ASN A 147 -1.70 8.38 -13.49
CA ASN A 147 -1.76 7.50 -14.65
C ASN A 147 -1.28 6.07 -14.32
N ARG A 148 -0.17 5.93 -13.58
CA ARG A 148 0.31 4.63 -13.10
C ARG A 148 -0.72 3.96 -12.19
N LEU A 149 -1.24 4.68 -11.21
CA LEU A 149 -2.21 4.17 -10.24
C LEU A 149 -3.48 3.65 -10.95
N VAL A 150 -4.04 4.42 -11.89
CA VAL A 150 -5.22 4.02 -12.67
C VAL A 150 -4.90 2.84 -13.58
N ALA A 151 -3.72 2.79 -14.20
CA ALA A 151 -3.28 1.64 -15.00
C ALA A 151 -3.16 0.36 -14.15
N GLY A 152 -2.65 0.47 -12.92
CA GLY A 152 -2.62 -0.63 -11.94
C GLY A 152 -4.03 -1.12 -11.59
N GLN A 153 -4.94 -0.19 -11.28
CA GLN A 153 -6.33 -0.50 -10.97
C GLN A 153 -7.06 -1.17 -12.14
N LEU A 154 -6.87 -0.67 -13.36
CA LEU A 154 -7.43 -1.30 -14.57
C LEU A 154 -6.88 -2.72 -14.78
N SER A 155 -5.56 -2.90 -14.58
CA SER A 155 -4.92 -4.21 -14.70
C SER A 155 -5.48 -5.20 -13.67
N GLU A 156 -5.66 -4.77 -12.42
CA GLU A 156 -6.28 -5.57 -11.36
C GLU A 156 -7.70 -6.00 -11.73
N THR A 157 -8.52 -5.05 -12.20
CA THR A 157 -9.93 -5.30 -12.58
C THR A 157 -10.06 -6.26 -13.77
N ILE A 158 -9.17 -6.14 -14.76
CA ILE A 158 -9.22 -6.97 -15.98
C ILE A 158 -8.63 -8.36 -15.73
N GLY A 159 -7.67 -8.48 -14.83
CA GLY A 159 -6.91 -9.71 -14.58
C GLY A 159 -5.83 -9.98 -15.64
N PRO A 160 -5.04 -11.07 -15.48
CA PRO A 160 -3.97 -11.43 -16.40
C PRO A 160 -4.50 -11.83 -17.77
N ARG A 161 -3.81 -11.40 -18.82
CA ARG A 161 -4.16 -11.75 -20.20
C ARG A 161 -3.81 -13.22 -20.49
N PRO A 162 -4.46 -13.86 -21.49
CA PRO A 162 -4.09 -15.19 -21.91
C PRO A 162 -2.59 -15.29 -22.24
N GLY A 163 -1.88 -16.21 -21.57
CA GLY A 163 -0.44 -16.42 -21.71
C GLY A 163 0.47 -15.49 -20.90
N GLN A 164 -0.08 -14.55 -20.16
CA GLN A 164 0.67 -13.74 -19.18
C GLN A 164 0.88 -14.55 -17.91
N ASP A 165 2.10 -14.50 -17.34
CA ASP A 165 2.37 -15.10 -16.02
C ASP A 165 1.55 -14.34 -14.95
N PRO A 166 0.71 -15.04 -14.16
CA PRO A 166 -0.09 -14.40 -13.11
C PRO A 166 0.75 -13.70 -12.03
N LEU A 167 1.94 -14.20 -11.74
CA LEU A 167 2.84 -13.57 -10.77
C LEU A 167 3.40 -12.24 -11.31
N ASP A 168 3.83 -12.21 -12.58
CA ASP A 168 4.31 -10.97 -13.21
C ASP A 168 3.18 -9.93 -13.29
N HIS A 169 1.97 -10.38 -13.58
CA HIS A 169 0.78 -9.52 -13.58
C HIS A 169 0.51 -8.93 -12.19
N TYR A 170 0.48 -9.77 -11.15
CA TYR A 170 0.27 -9.37 -9.77
C TYR A 170 1.33 -8.37 -9.31
N MET A 171 2.61 -8.63 -9.59
CA MET A 171 3.70 -7.71 -9.24
C MET A 171 3.58 -6.36 -9.96
N HIS A 172 3.16 -6.36 -11.23
CA HIS A 172 2.86 -5.14 -11.97
C HIS A 172 1.73 -4.35 -11.30
N VAL A 173 0.62 -5.00 -10.95
CA VAL A 173 -0.52 -4.35 -10.26
C VAL A 173 -0.07 -3.67 -8.96
N ILE A 174 0.63 -4.38 -8.09
CA ILE A 174 1.10 -3.84 -6.81
C ILE A 174 2.06 -2.65 -7.02
N THR A 175 2.98 -2.76 -7.96
CA THR A 175 3.95 -1.70 -8.24
C THR A 175 3.24 -0.45 -8.73
N GLU A 176 2.30 -0.58 -9.65
CA GLU A 176 1.58 0.55 -10.23
C GLU A 176 0.53 1.13 -9.27
N LYS A 177 -0.29 0.29 -8.63
CA LYS A 177 -1.39 0.73 -7.74
C LYS A 177 -0.87 1.25 -6.40
N THR A 178 0.08 0.55 -5.76
CA THR A 178 0.58 0.88 -4.42
C THR A 178 1.94 1.56 -4.45
N GLY A 179 2.92 0.99 -5.15
CA GLY A 179 4.30 1.47 -5.20
C GLY A 179 4.42 2.89 -5.73
N SER A 180 3.67 3.23 -6.80
CA SER A 180 3.75 4.53 -7.47
C SER A 180 3.50 5.73 -6.54
N LEU A 181 2.43 5.71 -5.76
CA LEU A 181 2.08 6.82 -4.87
C LEU A 181 3.02 6.90 -3.65
N ILE A 182 3.54 5.77 -3.19
CA ILE A 182 4.55 5.71 -2.13
C ILE A 182 5.88 6.29 -2.64
N ALA A 183 6.30 5.97 -3.86
CA ALA A 183 7.47 6.55 -4.51
C ALA A 183 7.35 8.10 -4.61
N THR A 184 6.20 8.57 -5.10
CA THR A 184 5.93 10.00 -5.26
C THR A 184 5.89 10.72 -3.92
N SER A 185 5.44 10.06 -2.84
CA SER A 185 5.48 10.63 -1.50
C SER A 185 6.92 11.00 -1.09
N GLY A 186 7.85 10.06 -1.22
CA GLY A 186 9.27 10.33 -0.95
C GLY A 186 9.86 11.38 -1.89
N GLN A 187 9.54 11.29 -3.18
CA GLN A 187 10.02 12.23 -4.19
C GLN A 187 9.56 13.67 -3.91
N PHE A 188 8.31 13.87 -3.51
CA PHE A 188 7.80 15.21 -3.17
C PHE A 188 8.48 15.79 -1.95
N GLY A 189 8.69 14.99 -0.90
CA GLY A 189 9.43 15.46 0.28
C GLY A 189 10.82 15.97 -0.07
N ALA A 190 11.59 15.20 -0.82
CA ALA A 190 12.92 15.59 -1.28
C ALA A 190 12.88 16.79 -2.24
N LEU A 191 11.95 16.82 -3.18
CA LEU A 191 11.83 17.89 -4.16
C LEU A 191 11.53 19.24 -3.49
N PHE A 192 10.52 19.28 -2.62
CA PHE A 192 10.05 20.53 -2.02
C PHE A 192 10.90 21.03 -0.86
N SER A 193 11.70 20.18 -0.25
CA SER A 193 12.75 20.58 0.69
C SER A 193 14.02 21.09 -0.01
N GLY A 194 14.11 20.98 -1.33
CA GLY A 194 15.30 21.36 -2.08
C GLY A 194 16.47 20.39 -1.95
N ALA A 195 16.23 19.14 -1.61
CA ALA A 195 17.25 18.10 -1.62
C ALA A 195 17.86 17.92 -3.03
N PRO A 196 19.13 17.47 -3.15
CA PRO A 196 19.74 17.20 -4.44
C PRO A 196 18.94 16.21 -5.30
N ALA A 197 18.88 16.40 -6.62
CA ALA A 197 18.11 15.57 -7.52
C ALA A 197 18.46 14.06 -7.43
N GLU A 198 19.74 13.73 -7.21
CA GLU A 198 20.18 12.36 -7.01
C GLU A 198 19.57 11.74 -5.73
N VAL A 199 19.51 12.51 -4.64
CA VAL A 199 18.87 12.12 -3.38
C VAL A 199 17.39 11.88 -3.61
N ALA A 200 16.69 12.78 -4.30
CA ALA A 200 15.26 12.64 -4.63
C ALA A 200 14.98 11.36 -5.44
N THR A 201 15.84 11.05 -6.43
CA THR A 201 15.73 9.83 -7.24
C THR A 201 15.89 8.57 -6.40
N ARG A 202 16.91 8.52 -5.53
CA ARG A 202 17.14 7.37 -4.64
C ARG A 202 16.02 7.19 -3.63
N ILE A 203 15.52 8.28 -3.04
CA ILE A 203 14.38 8.24 -2.12
C ILE A 203 13.14 7.71 -2.83
N ALA A 204 12.84 8.15 -4.05
CA ALA A 204 11.72 7.66 -4.82
C ALA A 204 11.83 6.14 -5.06
N ALA A 205 13.01 5.65 -5.47
CA ALA A 205 13.27 4.23 -5.68
C ALA A 205 13.13 3.42 -4.37
N ALA A 206 13.70 3.91 -3.27
CA ALA A 206 13.58 3.28 -1.95
C ALA A 206 12.12 3.20 -1.49
N CYS A 207 11.37 4.29 -1.66
CA CYS A 207 9.96 4.37 -1.28
C CYS A 207 9.09 3.44 -2.13
N GLU A 208 9.34 3.33 -3.46
CA GLU A 208 8.62 2.37 -4.31
C GLU A 208 8.81 0.94 -3.82
N GLN A 209 10.06 0.53 -3.60
CA GLN A 209 10.38 -0.81 -3.10
C GLN A 209 9.77 -1.06 -1.73
N LEU A 210 9.82 -0.08 -0.82
CA LEU A 210 9.22 -0.18 0.50
C LEU A 210 7.68 -0.30 0.42
N GLY A 211 7.04 0.43 -0.51
CA GLY A 211 5.62 0.36 -0.77
C GLY A 211 5.18 -1.00 -1.28
N VAL A 212 5.93 -1.58 -2.21
CA VAL A 212 5.72 -2.94 -2.71
C VAL A 212 5.91 -3.96 -1.59
N ALA A 213 7.02 -3.88 -0.85
CA ALA A 213 7.29 -4.78 0.28
C ALA A 213 6.20 -4.72 1.35
N TRP A 214 5.66 -3.51 1.61
CA TRP A 214 4.56 -3.32 2.54
C TRP A 214 3.30 -4.07 2.11
N GLN A 215 2.89 -3.95 0.84
CA GLN A 215 1.72 -4.64 0.31
C GLN A 215 1.92 -6.17 0.34
N LEU A 216 3.06 -6.65 -0.15
CA LEU A 216 3.41 -8.07 -0.09
C LEU A 216 3.38 -8.63 1.34
N SER A 217 3.83 -7.81 2.31
CA SER A 217 3.78 -8.16 3.73
C SER A 217 2.34 -8.26 4.27
N ASP A 218 1.44 -7.34 3.84
CA ASP A 218 0.02 -7.42 4.20
C ASP A 218 -0.61 -8.72 3.69
N ASP A 219 -0.29 -9.13 2.46
CA ASP A 219 -0.78 -10.37 1.84
C ASP A 219 -0.27 -11.63 2.54
N VAL A 220 1.01 -11.62 2.97
CA VAL A 220 1.59 -12.72 3.78
C VAL A 220 0.90 -12.81 5.14
N ILE A 221 0.64 -11.67 5.78
CA ILE A 221 0.00 -11.61 7.10
C ILE A 221 -1.45 -12.08 7.05
N ASP A 222 -2.18 -11.79 5.97
CA ASP A 222 -3.56 -12.25 5.79
C ASP A 222 -3.66 -13.78 5.83
N ILE A 223 -2.64 -14.50 5.35
CA ILE A 223 -2.57 -15.96 5.43
C ILE A 223 -1.95 -16.44 6.76
N ALA A 224 -0.84 -15.82 7.19
CA ALA A 224 -0.01 -16.34 8.27
C ALA A 224 -0.56 -16.06 9.66
N SER A 225 -1.28 -14.93 9.86
CA SER A 225 -1.71 -14.49 11.19
C SER A 225 -2.89 -15.29 11.72
N ASP A 226 -2.92 -15.46 13.04
CA ASP A 226 -4.13 -15.90 13.75
C ASP A 226 -4.98 -14.67 14.10
N SER A 227 -6.32 -14.84 14.12
CA SER A 227 -7.29 -13.78 14.39
C SER A 227 -7.03 -13.02 15.71
N ALA A 228 -6.38 -13.67 16.68
CA ALA A 228 -6.04 -13.08 17.96
C ALA A 228 -4.86 -12.09 17.90
N GLN A 229 -4.01 -12.16 16.88
CA GLN A 229 -2.78 -11.37 16.78
C GLN A 229 -2.90 -10.17 15.84
N SER A 230 -3.65 -10.28 14.76
CA SER A 230 -3.72 -9.24 13.72
C SER A 230 -4.86 -8.24 13.87
N GLY A 231 -5.89 -8.57 14.66
CA GLY A 231 -7.13 -7.78 14.75
C GLY A 231 -7.94 -7.76 13.44
N LYS A 232 -7.52 -8.52 12.42
CA LYS A 232 -8.21 -8.73 11.15
C LYS A 232 -8.67 -10.20 11.08
N THR A 233 -9.72 -10.47 10.33
CA THR A 233 -10.13 -11.85 10.01
C THR A 233 -9.15 -12.40 8.99
N PRO A 234 -8.38 -13.47 9.29
CA PRO A 234 -7.46 -14.07 8.32
C PRO A 234 -8.19 -14.60 7.08
N GLY A 235 -7.50 -14.56 5.93
CA GLY A 235 -8.05 -15.07 4.68
C GLY A 235 -9.10 -14.16 4.04
N THR A 236 -9.08 -12.87 4.35
CA THR A 236 -10.01 -11.91 3.75
C THR A 236 -9.85 -11.87 2.22
N ASP A 237 -8.62 -11.87 1.73
CA ASP A 237 -8.33 -11.87 0.29
C ASP A 237 -8.81 -13.17 -0.39
N LEU A 238 -8.65 -14.32 0.29
CA LEU A 238 -9.15 -15.59 -0.19
C LEU A 238 -10.69 -15.62 -0.31
N ARG A 239 -11.40 -15.05 0.67
CA ARG A 239 -12.86 -14.91 0.62
C ARG A 239 -13.34 -14.07 -0.56
N GLN A 240 -12.56 -13.05 -0.91
CA GLN A 240 -12.84 -12.16 -2.04
C GLN A 240 -12.37 -12.74 -3.38
N GLY A 241 -11.77 -13.94 -3.38
CA GLY A 241 -11.25 -14.59 -4.58
C GLY A 241 -9.96 -13.94 -5.12
N VAL A 242 -9.29 -13.11 -4.30
CA VAL A 242 -8.04 -12.44 -4.68
C VAL A 242 -6.87 -13.41 -4.53
N ARG A 243 -6.13 -13.60 -5.62
CA ARG A 243 -4.93 -14.46 -5.64
C ARG A 243 -3.70 -13.65 -5.29
N THR A 244 -3.37 -13.58 -4.01
CA THR A 244 -2.18 -12.91 -3.51
C THR A 244 -0.92 -13.75 -3.63
N LEU A 245 0.24 -13.19 -3.29
CA LEU A 245 1.55 -13.81 -3.50
C LEU A 245 1.66 -15.26 -3.01
N PRO A 246 1.23 -15.62 -1.76
CA PRO A 246 1.31 -17.02 -1.30
C PRO A 246 0.47 -17.98 -2.14
N VAL A 247 -0.69 -17.52 -2.61
CA VAL A 247 -1.57 -18.34 -3.47
C VAL A 247 -0.93 -18.56 -4.84
N LEU A 248 -0.36 -17.51 -5.44
CA LEU A 248 0.30 -17.60 -6.74
C LEU A 248 1.50 -18.55 -6.71
N TYR A 249 2.31 -18.52 -5.66
CA TYR A 249 3.42 -19.46 -5.48
C TYR A 249 2.93 -20.88 -5.27
N ALA A 250 1.87 -21.11 -4.47
CA ALA A 250 1.30 -22.43 -4.29
C ALA A 250 0.78 -23.00 -5.62
N LEU A 251 0.05 -22.23 -6.41
CA LEU A 251 -0.45 -22.64 -7.72
C LEU A 251 0.68 -22.92 -8.72
N ARG A 252 1.77 -22.12 -8.69
CA ARG A 252 2.93 -22.29 -9.56
C ARG A 252 3.68 -23.59 -9.28
N SER A 253 3.89 -23.93 -8.01
CA SER A 253 4.56 -25.16 -7.60
C SER A 253 3.83 -26.42 -8.08
N THR A 254 2.51 -26.39 -8.03
CA THR A 254 1.65 -27.49 -8.49
C THR A 254 1.59 -27.60 -10.02
N GLY A 255 1.61 -26.47 -10.74
CA GLY A 255 1.62 -26.41 -12.21
C GLY A 255 2.93 -26.91 -12.84
N GLN A 256 4.07 -26.72 -12.19
CA GLN A 256 5.36 -27.25 -12.64
C GLN A 256 5.41 -28.79 -12.55
N ALA A 257 4.68 -29.41 -11.65
CA ALA A 257 4.59 -30.87 -11.55
C ALA A 257 3.74 -31.49 -12.68
N THR A 258 2.91 -30.72 -13.38
CA THR A 258 2.04 -31.17 -14.49
C THR A 258 2.60 -30.90 -15.89
N GLY A 259 3.68 -30.11 -16.04
CA GLY A 259 4.26 -29.72 -17.33
C GLY A 259 5.68 -30.20 -17.57
N GLN A 260 5.85 -31.27 -18.35
CA GLN A 260 7.10 -31.70 -19.02
C GLN A 260 8.33 -31.88 -18.12
N ALA A 261 8.25 -32.72 -17.11
CA ALA A 261 9.44 -33.27 -16.48
C ALA A 261 9.86 -34.53 -17.23
N THR A 262 11.02 -34.47 -17.87
CA THR A 262 11.81 -35.66 -18.20
C THR A 262 12.03 -36.47 -16.92
N GLY A 263 11.19 -37.46 -16.66
CA GLY A 263 11.54 -38.69 -15.95
C GLY A 263 12.00 -38.63 -14.50
N GLN A 264 11.31 -37.93 -13.60
CA GLN A 264 11.16 -38.30 -12.19
C GLN A 264 9.97 -37.50 -11.62
N ALA A 265 8.81 -38.10 -11.63
CA ALA A 265 7.64 -37.61 -10.90
C ALA A 265 7.92 -37.77 -9.39
N THR A 266 8.45 -36.73 -8.73
CA THR A 266 8.25 -36.60 -7.30
C THR A 266 6.75 -36.30 -7.12
N GLY A 267 6.01 -37.29 -6.63
CA GLY A 267 4.56 -37.25 -6.58
C GLY A 267 4.07 -36.03 -5.82
N GLN A 268 3.16 -35.28 -6.43
CA GLN A 268 2.38 -34.25 -5.78
C GLN A 268 1.78 -34.84 -4.50
N SER A 269 1.99 -34.21 -3.36
CA SER A 269 1.43 -34.71 -2.10
C SER A 269 -0.11 -34.63 -2.14
N ASP A 270 -0.79 -35.44 -1.36
CA ASP A 270 -2.26 -35.37 -1.26
C ASP A 270 -2.70 -34.00 -0.75
N ALA A 271 -1.88 -33.37 0.11
CA ALA A 271 -2.09 -32.01 0.61
C ALA A 271 -2.01 -30.97 -0.50
N ASP A 272 -1.01 -31.06 -1.41
CA ASP A 272 -0.86 -30.11 -2.53
C ASP A 272 -2.03 -30.25 -3.51
N ARG A 273 -2.46 -31.47 -3.80
CA ARG A 273 -3.63 -31.72 -4.64
C ARG A 273 -4.88 -31.14 -4.03
N ARG A 274 -5.10 -31.36 -2.74
CA ARG A 274 -6.24 -30.82 -2.01
C ARG A 274 -6.22 -29.29 -1.98
N LEU A 275 -5.07 -28.69 -1.73
CA LEU A 275 -4.89 -27.23 -1.76
C LEU A 275 -5.23 -26.66 -3.14
N HIS A 276 -4.76 -27.32 -4.21
CA HIS A 276 -5.07 -26.88 -5.57
C HIS A 276 -6.57 -26.94 -5.88
N GLU A 277 -7.26 -28.01 -5.50
CA GLU A 277 -8.72 -28.15 -5.64
C GLU A 277 -9.45 -27.01 -4.92
N LEU A 278 -9.06 -26.70 -3.67
CA LEU A 278 -9.65 -25.63 -2.89
C LEU A 278 -9.43 -24.25 -3.53
N LEU A 279 -8.21 -23.96 -3.99
CA LEU A 279 -7.90 -22.68 -4.62
C LEU A 279 -8.49 -22.50 -6.02
N ALA A 280 -8.83 -23.58 -6.72
CA ALA A 280 -9.37 -23.54 -8.07
C ALA A 280 -10.91 -23.54 -8.11
N GLU A 281 -11.56 -24.29 -7.23
CA GLU A 281 -12.97 -24.66 -7.39
C GLU A 281 -13.84 -24.39 -6.16
N ALA A 282 -13.25 -24.20 -4.95
CA ALA A 282 -14.03 -24.07 -3.73
C ALA A 282 -14.62 -22.66 -3.55
N ASP A 283 -15.81 -22.62 -2.98
CA ASP A 283 -16.40 -21.38 -2.46
C ASP A 283 -15.78 -21.06 -1.09
N LEU A 284 -14.76 -20.21 -1.07
CA LEU A 284 -14.04 -19.82 0.15
C LEU A 284 -14.79 -18.79 1.02
N THR A 285 -16.05 -18.49 0.69
CA THR A 285 -16.96 -17.81 1.63
C THR A 285 -17.43 -18.76 2.73
N ASP A 286 -17.36 -20.09 2.51
CA ASP A 286 -17.58 -21.11 3.54
C ASP A 286 -16.42 -21.14 4.54
N ASP A 287 -16.75 -20.99 5.83
CA ASP A 287 -15.78 -20.91 6.91
C ASP A 287 -14.92 -22.18 7.08
N ALA A 288 -15.49 -23.36 6.82
CA ALA A 288 -14.76 -24.61 6.97
C ALA A 288 -13.76 -24.83 5.84
N LEU A 289 -14.16 -24.53 4.60
CA LEU A 289 -13.28 -24.59 3.43
C LEU A 289 -12.16 -23.55 3.51
N LEU A 290 -12.47 -22.34 3.97
CA LEU A 290 -11.46 -21.30 4.19
C LEU A 290 -10.46 -21.72 5.27
N ALA A 291 -10.93 -22.25 6.40
CA ALA A 291 -10.05 -22.72 7.48
C ALA A 291 -9.12 -23.86 7.02
N GLU A 292 -9.63 -24.80 6.22
CA GLU A 292 -8.83 -25.87 5.61
C GLU A 292 -7.78 -25.28 4.66
N THR A 293 -8.17 -24.35 3.79
CA THR A 293 -7.27 -23.71 2.82
C THR A 293 -6.15 -22.94 3.54
N LEU A 294 -6.49 -22.16 4.57
CA LEU A 294 -5.49 -21.44 5.37
C LEU A 294 -4.52 -22.40 6.07
N ALA A 295 -5.01 -23.51 6.63
CA ALA A 295 -4.16 -24.50 7.28
C ALA A 295 -3.16 -25.13 6.29
N LEU A 296 -3.62 -25.46 5.09
CA LEU A 296 -2.76 -26.01 4.03
C LEU A 296 -1.74 -24.98 3.53
N LEU A 297 -2.16 -23.73 3.26
CA LEU A 297 -1.24 -22.64 2.83
C LEU A 297 -0.16 -22.34 3.88
N ARG A 298 -0.52 -22.34 5.18
CA ARG A 298 0.44 -22.12 6.27
C ARG A 298 1.50 -23.21 6.36
N ALA A 299 1.15 -24.43 5.99
CA ALA A 299 2.09 -25.55 5.94
C ALA A 299 2.85 -25.65 4.60
N HIS A 300 2.42 -24.92 3.57
CA HIS A 300 2.99 -25.01 2.23
C HIS A 300 4.27 -24.19 2.10
N PRO A 301 5.32 -24.65 1.37
CA PRO A 301 6.55 -23.91 1.14
C PRO A 301 6.36 -22.52 0.51
N ALA A 302 5.28 -22.31 -0.25
CA ALA A 302 4.91 -21.05 -0.86
C ALA A 302 4.86 -19.87 0.14
N LEU A 303 4.49 -20.11 1.39
CA LEU A 303 4.46 -19.05 2.39
C LEU A 303 5.88 -18.59 2.77
N ALA A 304 6.82 -19.53 2.90
CA ALA A 304 8.24 -19.19 3.14
C ALA A 304 8.85 -18.47 1.94
N GLU A 305 8.57 -18.94 0.71
CA GLU A 305 9.01 -18.29 -0.53
C GLU A 305 8.44 -16.86 -0.66
N SER A 306 7.18 -16.65 -0.26
CA SER A 306 6.59 -15.32 -0.22
C SER A 306 7.30 -14.39 0.75
N ARG A 307 7.68 -14.88 1.93
CA ARG A 307 8.47 -14.11 2.91
C ARG A 307 9.84 -13.72 2.36
N GLU A 308 10.53 -14.64 1.70
CA GLU A 308 11.82 -14.36 1.05
C GLU A 308 11.65 -13.29 -0.04
N HIS A 309 10.57 -13.32 -0.79
CA HIS A 309 10.27 -12.30 -1.79
C HIS A 309 10.06 -10.92 -1.15
N VAL A 310 9.30 -10.81 -0.06
CA VAL A 310 9.17 -9.57 0.73
C VAL A 310 10.54 -9.06 1.16
N LEU A 311 11.38 -9.93 1.73
CA LEU A 311 12.72 -9.57 2.20
C LEU A 311 13.62 -9.07 1.06
N SER A 312 13.47 -9.60 -0.15
CA SER A 312 14.23 -9.12 -1.31
C SER A 312 13.89 -7.66 -1.66
N TRP A 313 12.62 -7.27 -1.60
CA TRP A 313 12.17 -5.89 -1.80
C TRP A 313 12.64 -4.97 -0.67
N VAL A 314 12.55 -5.42 0.57
CA VAL A 314 13.10 -4.67 1.72
C VAL A 314 14.59 -4.45 1.55
N GLN A 315 15.36 -5.46 1.11
CA GLN A 315 16.80 -5.33 0.88
C GLN A 315 17.11 -4.35 -0.25
N GLY A 316 16.30 -4.34 -1.31
CA GLY A 316 16.42 -3.36 -2.38
C GLY A 316 16.24 -1.92 -1.85
N ALA A 317 15.18 -1.67 -1.06
CA ALA A 317 14.96 -0.39 -0.41
C ALA A 317 16.14 0.02 0.49
N ARG A 318 16.65 -0.93 1.29
CA ARG A 318 17.84 -0.71 2.15
C ARG A 318 19.05 -0.27 1.36
N ASN A 319 19.31 -0.88 0.21
CA ASN A 319 20.46 -0.54 -0.63
C ASN A 319 20.39 0.92 -1.11
N GLU A 320 19.20 1.39 -1.54
CA GLU A 320 19.01 2.78 -1.94
C GLU A 320 19.15 3.74 -0.75
N ILE A 321 18.58 3.40 0.42
CA ILE A 321 18.64 4.21 1.64
C ILE A 321 20.09 4.33 2.15
N MET A 322 20.87 3.25 2.12
CA MET A 322 22.28 3.26 2.56
C MET A 322 23.18 4.16 1.70
N ALA A 323 22.81 4.44 0.47
CA ALA A 323 23.51 5.35 -0.42
C ALA A 323 23.13 6.85 -0.19
N LEU A 324 22.14 7.13 0.67
CA LEU A 324 21.74 8.49 1.03
C LEU A 324 22.73 9.13 2.02
N PRO A 325 22.75 10.48 2.11
CA PRO A 325 23.52 11.19 3.13
C PRO A 325 23.25 10.70 4.55
N ASP A 326 24.26 10.79 5.41
CA ASP A 326 24.17 10.36 6.80
C ASP A 326 23.51 11.42 7.67
N VAL A 327 22.20 11.43 7.65
CA VAL A 327 21.33 12.31 8.48
C VAL A 327 20.37 11.43 9.30
N PRO A 328 19.77 11.94 10.39
CA PRO A 328 18.84 11.16 11.24
C PRO A 328 17.71 10.47 10.45
N ALA A 329 17.21 11.09 9.39
CA ALA A 329 16.17 10.52 8.54
C ALA A 329 16.60 9.24 7.83
N ARG A 330 17.90 9.06 7.49
CA ARG A 330 18.38 7.78 6.93
C ARG A 330 18.14 6.63 7.90
N ALA A 331 18.43 6.83 9.18
CA ALA A 331 18.16 5.82 10.21
C ALA A 331 16.66 5.57 10.39
N ALA A 332 15.82 6.60 10.27
CA ALA A 332 14.36 6.46 10.32
C ALA A 332 13.83 5.64 9.12
N PHE A 333 14.32 5.86 7.89
CA PHE A 333 13.99 5.02 6.73
C PHE A 333 14.43 3.56 6.91
N LEU A 334 15.61 3.31 7.49
CA LEU A 334 16.06 1.96 7.82
C LEU A 334 15.14 1.30 8.86
N ALA A 335 14.67 2.05 9.85
CA ALA A 335 13.71 1.54 10.83
C ALA A 335 12.35 1.17 10.20
N LEU A 336 11.91 1.85 9.12
CA LEU A 336 10.75 1.44 8.33
C LEU A 336 10.99 0.09 7.62
N CYS A 337 12.19 -0.13 7.07
CA CYS A 337 12.58 -1.43 6.51
C CYS A 337 12.52 -2.54 7.58
N ASP A 338 13.11 -2.29 8.76
CA ASP A 338 13.09 -3.23 9.88
C ASP A 338 11.67 -3.55 10.34
N PHE A 339 10.78 -2.57 10.31
CA PHE A 339 9.38 -2.77 10.66
C PHE A 339 8.67 -3.69 9.67
N VAL A 340 8.87 -3.51 8.36
CA VAL A 340 8.27 -4.38 7.34
C VAL A 340 8.82 -5.81 7.46
N GLU A 341 10.13 -5.95 7.68
CA GLU A 341 10.79 -7.23 7.88
C GLU A 341 10.23 -7.98 9.09
N LYS A 342 10.15 -7.32 10.27
CA LYS A 342 9.67 -7.92 11.51
C LYS A 342 8.20 -8.35 11.47
N ARG A 343 7.35 -7.61 10.75
CA ARG A 343 5.92 -7.96 10.66
C ARG A 343 5.64 -9.14 9.74
N THR A 344 6.61 -9.51 8.90
CA THR A 344 6.48 -10.58 7.91
C THR A 344 6.97 -11.92 8.46
N GLY A 345 7.84 -11.91 9.50
CA GLY A 345 8.55 -13.07 10.06
C GLY A 345 7.81 -13.90 11.10
#